data_ae297702fea40542dddaff82f8cea794
#
_entry.id   ae297702fea40542dddaff82f8cea794
#
_cell.length_a   1.000
_cell.length_b   1.000
_cell.length_c   1.000
_cell.angle_alpha   90.00
_cell.angle_beta   90.00
_cell.angle_gamma   90.00
#
_symmetry.space_group_name_H-M   'P 1'
#
loop_
_entity.id
_entity.type
_entity.pdbx_description
1 polymer ?
#
loop_
_entity_poly.entity_id
_entity_poly.type
_entity_poly.pdbx_seq_one_letter_code
_entity_poly.pdbx_strand_id
1 'polypeptide(L)'
;MKFLTTGCVALSVLAFAGTVSAQTFGIGSTKAGAVSQITATISKAVSEHAPGVQMRKQTMGGTQQYIPVVNAGELGFGISNITQYYMAQEGIALSKGTKYTNLRLLTTMMKFTVSPVVAIKSGINRVADLKGKRVASGFKGAPLFVYITSGALATDKLSYADVKKVPQVGLVQHWRAFISGKIDMAIAAAGSGFVKQMQAKIDGGVKHLSFDDSPEALARMHKWYPKSEWVVVKPKKGLTGVLKPTNFVAYDFLLWTHKGMSDDVAYKVAKVMHTKEKQLK
;
A
#
# COMPACT_ATOMS: atom_id res chain seq x y z
N MET A 1 38.17 55.34 60.10
CA MET A 1 38.50 54.37 59.09
C MET A 1 37.16 53.72 58.60
N LYS A 2 36.73 54.09 57.40
CA LYS A 2 35.47 53.59 56.80
C LYS A 2 35.85 52.53 55.78
N PHE A 3 35.40 51.30 55.95
CA PHE A 3 35.54 50.24 54.94
C PHE A 3 34.27 50.20 54.09
N LEU A 4 34.41 50.53 52.78
CA LEU A 4 33.42 50.29 51.77
C LEU A 4 33.54 48.82 51.29
N THR A 5 32.51 48.02 51.47
CA THR A 5 32.37 46.72 50.88
C THR A 5 31.54 46.82 49.60
N THR A 6 32.21 46.63 48.43
CA THR A 6 31.59 46.61 47.13
C THR A 6 31.03 45.20 46.87
N GLY A 7 29.70 45.08 46.88
CA GLY A 7 29.03 43.83 46.53
C GLY A 7 28.94 43.65 45.03
N CYS A 8 29.57 42.61 44.47
CA CYS A 8 29.38 42.14 43.09
C CYS A 8 28.09 41.33 43.02
N VAL A 9 27.05 41.87 42.35
CA VAL A 9 25.88 41.11 41.98
C VAL A 9 26.18 40.34 40.67
N ALA A 10 26.40 39.03 40.78
CA ALA A 10 26.50 38.14 39.62
C ALA A 10 25.11 37.86 39.07
N LEU A 11 24.81 38.41 37.91
CA LEU A 11 23.57 38.14 37.16
C LEU A 11 23.71 36.77 36.49
N SER A 12 23.13 35.73 37.08
CA SER A 12 23.07 34.39 36.47
C SER A 12 21.97 34.36 35.41
N VAL A 13 22.37 34.44 34.13
CA VAL A 13 21.47 34.21 33.02
C VAL A 13 21.20 32.72 32.91
N LEU A 14 20.07 32.25 33.46
CA LEU A 14 19.55 30.90 33.18
C LEU A 14 19.08 30.83 31.73
N ALA A 15 19.90 30.26 30.86
CA ALA A 15 19.50 29.85 29.53
C ALA A 15 18.48 28.69 29.68
N PHE A 16 17.20 28.98 29.53
CA PHE A 16 16.18 27.96 29.32
C PHE A 16 16.44 27.32 27.97
N ALA A 17 17.22 26.27 27.94
CA ALA A 17 17.22 25.33 26.81
C ALA A 17 15.85 24.65 26.77
N GLY A 18 14.93 25.23 26.03
CA GLY A 18 13.62 24.64 25.78
C GLY A 18 13.82 23.28 25.14
N THR A 19 13.56 22.20 25.89
CA THR A 19 13.50 20.86 25.33
C THR A 19 12.38 20.85 24.30
N VAL A 20 12.74 20.83 23.00
CA VAL A 20 11.76 20.60 21.92
C VAL A 20 11.20 19.20 22.15
N SER A 21 10.05 19.12 22.81
CA SER A 21 9.33 17.86 22.99
C SER A 21 8.91 17.37 21.59
N ALA A 22 9.38 16.19 21.20
CA ALA A 22 9.01 15.61 19.93
C ALA A 22 7.51 15.26 19.94
N GLN A 23 6.76 15.85 19.01
CA GLN A 23 5.35 15.55 18.83
C GLN A 23 5.18 14.18 18.16
N THR A 24 4.34 13.32 18.76
CA THR A 24 4.10 11.97 18.26
C THR A 24 2.86 11.95 17.38
N PHE A 25 3.01 11.43 16.16
CA PHE A 25 1.94 11.23 15.18
C PHE A 25 1.74 9.75 14.88
N GLY A 26 0.48 9.34 14.80
CA GLY A 26 0.12 8.02 14.30
C GLY A 26 0.11 7.97 12.78
N ILE A 27 0.56 6.84 12.20
CA ILE A 27 0.36 6.51 10.78
C ILE A 27 -0.40 5.20 10.64
N GLY A 28 -1.50 5.23 9.89
CA GLY A 28 -2.35 4.07 9.66
C GLY A 28 -1.62 2.95 8.91
N SER A 29 -1.79 1.72 9.36
CA SER A 29 -1.12 0.54 8.83
C SER A 29 -2.02 -0.69 8.83
N THR A 30 -1.61 -1.70 8.08
CA THR A 30 -2.22 -3.03 8.09
C THR A 30 -1.39 -4.02 8.93
N LYS A 31 -1.99 -5.15 9.30
CA LYS A 31 -1.30 -6.22 10.06
C LYS A 31 -0.16 -6.87 9.28
N ALA A 32 -0.28 -6.96 7.95
CA ALA A 32 0.68 -7.63 7.07
C ALA A 32 0.63 -7.06 5.65
N GLY A 33 1.56 -7.51 4.79
CA GLY A 33 1.67 -7.10 3.38
C GLY A 33 2.46 -5.81 3.19
N ALA A 34 2.42 -5.26 1.97
CA ALA A 34 3.22 -4.11 1.58
C ALA A 34 2.98 -2.88 2.47
N VAL A 35 1.73 -2.53 2.76
CA VAL A 35 1.37 -1.40 3.63
C VAL A 35 2.05 -1.49 5.00
N SER A 36 2.07 -2.69 5.60
CA SER A 36 2.71 -2.90 6.91
C SER A 36 4.21 -2.64 6.89
N GLN A 37 4.89 -3.10 5.82
CA GLN A 37 6.34 -2.93 5.64
C GLN A 37 6.69 -1.47 5.34
N ILE A 38 6.01 -0.88 4.36
CA ILE A 38 6.22 0.52 3.98
C ILE A 38 6.00 1.45 5.18
N THR A 39 4.92 1.24 5.94
CA THR A 39 4.62 2.06 7.12
C THR A 39 5.71 1.96 8.18
N ALA A 40 6.26 0.77 8.43
CA ALA A 40 7.35 0.58 9.39
C ALA A 40 8.62 1.35 8.95
N THR A 41 8.96 1.25 7.66
CA THR A 41 10.12 1.96 7.08
C THR A 41 9.94 3.48 7.17
N ILE A 42 8.77 4.01 6.81
CA ILE A 42 8.46 5.45 6.90
C ILE A 42 8.51 5.92 8.35
N SER A 43 7.87 5.20 9.28
CA SER A 43 7.85 5.56 10.70
C SER A 43 9.26 5.69 11.27
N LYS A 44 10.15 4.76 10.93
CA LYS A 44 11.55 4.79 11.32
C LYS A 44 12.26 6.02 10.72
N ALA A 45 12.20 6.18 9.40
CA ALA A 45 12.90 7.27 8.71
C ALA A 45 12.44 8.65 9.16
N VAL A 46 11.13 8.87 9.35
CA VAL A 46 10.60 10.14 9.84
C VAL A 46 11.05 10.41 11.27
N SER A 47 10.97 9.41 12.16
CA SER A 47 11.41 9.57 13.55
C SER A 47 12.90 9.85 13.70
N GLU A 48 13.73 9.32 12.80
CA GLU A 48 15.19 9.53 12.80
C GLU A 48 15.62 10.85 12.13
N HIS A 49 14.85 11.35 11.15
CA HIS A 49 15.30 12.43 10.28
C HIS A 49 14.41 13.68 10.24
N ALA A 50 13.24 13.68 10.89
CA ALA A 50 12.37 14.85 11.01
C ALA A 50 12.46 15.44 12.42
N PRO A 51 13.21 16.53 12.64
CA PRO A 51 13.38 17.10 13.98
C PRO A 51 12.05 17.49 14.63
N GLY A 52 11.84 17.02 15.86
CA GLY A 52 10.61 17.28 16.61
C GLY A 52 9.38 16.46 16.19
N VAL A 53 9.54 15.50 15.26
CA VAL A 53 8.46 14.61 14.81
C VAL A 53 8.79 13.17 15.15
N GLN A 54 7.92 12.52 15.92
CA GLN A 54 7.95 11.07 16.12
C GLN A 54 6.76 10.44 15.38
N MET A 55 7.01 9.42 14.57
CA MET A 55 5.94 8.73 13.84
C MET A 55 5.80 7.30 14.34
N ARG A 56 4.57 6.91 14.71
CA ARG A 56 4.28 5.58 15.23
C ARG A 56 3.25 4.85 14.38
N LYS A 57 3.58 3.66 13.96
CA LYS A 57 2.68 2.76 13.25
C LYS A 57 1.48 2.39 14.12
N GLN A 58 0.27 2.63 13.61
CA GLN A 58 -0.99 2.21 14.20
C GLN A 58 -1.66 1.17 13.32
N THR A 59 -1.70 -0.07 13.78
CA THR A 59 -2.20 -1.20 13.02
C THR A 59 -3.72 -1.33 13.15
N MET A 60 -4.40 -1.30 12.01
CA MET A 60 -5.85 -1.52 11.88
C MET A 60 -6.14 -2.70 10.95
N GLY A 61 -7.39 -3.10 10.79
CA GLY A 61 -7.77 -4.25 9.96
C GLY A 61 -7.57 -4.05 8.46
N GLY A 62 -7.48 -2.81 8.00
CA GLY A 62 -7.26 -2.46 6.59
C GLY A 62 -7.30 -0.96 6.37
N THR A 63 -6.87 -0.51 5.18
CA THR A 63 -6.83 0.91 4.79
C THR A 63 -8.17 1.61 4.98
N GLN A 64 -9.27 0.93 4.71
CA GLN A 64 -10.62 1.49 4.87
C GLN A 64 -10.99 1.86 6.32
N GLN A 65 -10.28 1.31 7.30
CA GLN A 65 -10.54 1.63 8.71
C GLN A 65 -9.84 2.92 9.14
N TYR A 66 -8.66 3.24 8.61
CA TYR A 66 -7.96 4.45 9.01
C TYR A 66 -8.20 5.67 8.09
N ILE A 67 -8.76 5.50 6.89
CA ILE A 67 -9.17 6.62 6.04
C ILE A 67 -10.08 7.61 6.79
N PRO A 68 -11.20 7.18 7.40
CA PRO A 68 -12.07 8.10 8.15
C PRO A 68 -11.37 8.74 9.35
N VAL A 69 -10.49 8.01 10.04
CA VAL A 69 -9.79 8.49 11.23
C VAL A 69 -8.78 9.59 10.88
N VAL A 70 -8.03 9.43 9.77
CA VAL A 70 -7.16 10.51 9.27
C VAL A 70 -7.98 11.67 8.74
N ASN A 71 -9.07 11.42 8.02
CA ASN A 71 -9.94 12.48 7.51
C ASN A 71 -10.53 13.34 8.63
N ALA A 72 -10.79 12.75 9.80
CA ALA A 72 -11.26 13.46 11.00
C ALA A 72 -10.13 14.21 11.74
N GLY A 73 -8.86 13.95 11.41
CA GLY A 73 -7.70 14.52 12.11
C GLY A 73 -7.29 13.78 13.39
N GLU A 74 -7.94 12.64 13.68
CA GLU A 74 -7.65 11.81 14.86
C GLU A 74 -6.39 10.94 14.67
N LEU A 75 -5.98 10.73 13.42
CA LEU A 75 -4.72 10.08 13.04
C LEU A 75 -3.97 10.98 12.08
N GLY A 76 -2.67 11.19 12.32
CA GLY A 76 -1.87 12.17 11.57
C GLY A 76 -1.67 11.81 10.10
N PHE A 77 -1.39 10.54 9.82
CA PHE A 77 -0.99 10.09 8.49
C PHE A 77 -1.65 8.79 8.08
N GLY A 78 -1.75 8.61 6.78
CA GLY A 78 -2.17 7.36 6.16
C GLY A 78 -1.38 7.04 4.92
N ILE A 79 -1.37 5.77 4.55
CA ILE A 79 -0.79 5.27 3.31
C ILE A 79 -1.80 4.37 2.61
N SER A 80 -1.89 4.51 1.30
CA SER A 80 -2.70 3.62 0.47
C SER A 80 -2.15 3.59 -0.96
N ASN A 81 -2.68 2.69 -1.77
CA ASN A 81 -2.54 2.87 -3.21
C ASN A 81 -3.44 4.02 -3.71
N ILE A 82 -3.09 4.55 -4.88
CA ILE A 82 -3.81 5.66 -5.52
C ILE A 82 -5.29 5.34 -5.74
N THR A 83 -5.63 4.09 -6.06
CA THR A 83 -7.02 3.65 -6.27
C THR A 83 -7.87 3.84 -5.01
N GLN A 84 -7.38 3.42 -3.84
CA GLN A 84 -8.11 3.59 -2.58
C GLN A 84 -8.22 5.06 -2.18
N TYR A 85 -7.16 5.84 -2.37
CA TYR A 85 -7.18 7.27 -2.14
C TYR A 85 -8.21 7.97 -3.03
N TYR A 86 -8.24 7.66 -4.33
CA TYR A 86 -9.22 8.17 -5.28
C TYR A 86 -10.65 7.76 -4.91
N MET A 87 -10.88 6.49 -4.58
CA MET A 87 -12.18 6.02 -4.10
C MET A 87 -12.64 6.79 -2.86
N ALA A 88 -11.73 7.13 -1.96
CA ALA A 88 -12.02 7.90 -0.75
C ALA A 88 -12.41 9.35 -1.08
N GLN A 89 -11.67 10.02 -1.97
CA GLN A 89 -11.96 11.39 -2.38
C GLN A 89 -13.31 11.50 -3.10
N GLU A 90 -13.61 10.56 -4.00
CA GLU A 90 -14.83 10.58 -4.80
C GLU A 90 -16.04 9.95 -4.11
N GLY A 91 -15.86 9.27 -2.97
CA GLY A 91 -16.95 8.60 -2.27
C GLY A 91 -17.46 7.34 -2.96
N ILE A 92 -16.69 6.76 -3.88
CA ILE A 92 -17.11 5.60 -4.68
C ILE A 92 -16.63 4.26 -4.10
N ALA A 93 -17.19 3.18 -4.60
CA ALA A 93 -16.74 1.81 -4.36
C ALA A 93 -16.59 1.50 -2.85
N LEU A 94 -15.36 1.33 -2.35
CA LEU A 94 -15.07 1.03 -0.95
C LEU A 94 -15.54 2.12 0.03
N SER A 95 -15.73 3.34 -0.43
CA SER A 95 -16.16 4.48 0.40
C SER A 95 -17.68 4.60 0.54
N LYS A 96 -18.45 3.79 -0.22
CA LYS A 96 -19.92 3.62 -0.07
C LYS A 96 -20.71 4.93 -0.01
N GLY A 97 -20.36 5.91 -0.86
CA GLY A 97 -21.01 7.23 -0.93
C GLY A 97 -20.34 8.31 -0.05
N THR A 98 -19.46 7.95 0.88
CA THR A 98 -18.81 8.92 1.76
C THR A 98 -17.57 9.51 1.10
N LYS A 99 -17.56 10.84 0.88
CA LYS A 99 -16.39 11.59 0.40
C LYS A 99 -15.52 12.04 1.58
N TYR A 100 -14.24 11.71 1.54
CA TYR A 100 -13.26 12.09 2.56
C TYR A 100 -12.44 13.30 2.09
N THR A 101 -13.08 14.47 2.09
CA THR A 101 -12.57 15.70 1.47
C THR A 101 -11.44 16.39 2.25
N ASN A 102 -11.17 15.97 3.48
CA ASN A 102 -10.10 16.54 4.30
C ASN A 102 -8.74 15.90 4.05
N LEU A 103 -8.67 14.76 3.35
CA LEU A 103 -7.40 14.13 3.03
C LEU A 103 -6.54 15.02 2.13
N ARG A 104 -5.24 15.05 2.40
CA ARG A 104 -4.24 15.81 1.62
C ARG A 104 -3.09 14.91 1.24
N LEU A 105 -2.81 14.83 -0.05
CA LEU A 105 -1.64 14.10 -0.55
C LEU A 105 -0.36 14.83 -0.13
N LEU A 106 0.59 14.10 0.45
CA LEU A 106 1.94 14.60 0.75
C LEU A 106 2.93 14.22 -0.34
N THR A 107 2.98 12.95 -0.70
CA THR A 107 3.90 12.47 -1.74
C THR A 107 3.43 11.17 -2.35
N THR A 108 3.81 10.98 -3.62
CA THR A 108 3.82 9.68 -4.29
C THR A 108 5.13 8.98 -3.94
N MET A 109 5.05 7.72 -3.51
CA MET A 109 6.21 7.00 -2.99
C MET A 109 6.83 6.05 -4.01
N MET A 110 6.12 5.01 -4.37
CA MET A 110 6.64 3.96 -5.24
C MET A 110 5.53 3.37 -6.12
N LYS A 111 5.91 2.97 -7.31
CA LYS A 111 5.06 2.17 -8.19
C LYS A 111 5.06 0.72 -7.75
N PHE A 112 3.91 0.12 -7.67
CA PHE A 112 3.71 -1.27 -7.28
C PHE A 112 3.02 -2.03 -8.40
N THR A 113 3.52 -3.21 -8.72
CA THR A 113 3.02 -4.00 -9.86
C THR A 113 2.48 -5.34 -9.38
N VAL A 114 1.30 -5.71 -9.87
CA VAL A 114 0.67 -6.99 -9.56
C VAL A 114 0.07 -7.62 -10.82
N SER A 115 0.00 -8.94 -10.84
CA SER A 115 -0.76 -9.67 -11.84
C SER A 115 -1.27 -11.00 -11.28
N PRO A 116 -2.18 -11.69 -11.99
CA PRO A 116 -2.56 -13.04 -11.64
C PRO A 116 -1.35 -13.98 -11.71
N VAL A 117 -1.23 -14.84 -10.69
CA VAL A 117 -0.22 -15.91 -10.61
C VAL A 117 -0.95 -17.25 -10.68
N VAL A 118 -0.45 -18.15 -11.52
CA VAL A 118 -0.99 -19.51 -11.72
C VAL A 118 0.13 -20.53 -11.69
N ALA A 119 -0.19 -21.78 -11.38
CA ALA A 119 0.79 -22.88 -11.50
C ALA A 119 1.15 -23.08 -13.00
N ILE A 120 2.41 -23.31 -13.30
CA ILE A 120 2.87 -23.55 -14.69
C ILE A 120 2.13 -24.73 -15.31
N LYS A 121 1.94 -25.80 -14.53
CA LYS A 121 1.25 -27.04 -14.98
C LYS A 121 -0.27 -26.94 -15.04
N SER A 122 -0.88 -25.80 -14.68
CA SER A 122 -2.35 -25.63 -14.66
C SER A 122 -3.01 -25.58 -16.05
N GLY A 123 -2.23 -25.37 -17.09
CA GLY A 123 -2.77 -25.11 -18.45
C GLY A 123 -3.34 -23.70 -18.65
N ILE A 124 -3.40 -22.88 -17.58
CA ILE A 124 -3.91 -21.50 -17.65
C ILE A 124 -2.80 -20.60 -18.24
N ASN A 125 -3.06 -19.94 -19.37
CA ASN A 125 -2.09 -19.12 -20.09
C ASN A 125 -2.50 -17.65 -20.21
N ARG A 126 -3.79 -17.35 -20.07
CA ARG A 126 -4.38 -16.01 -20.14
C ARG A 126 -5.53 -15.89 -19.15
N VAL A 127 -5.99 -14.68 -18.88
CA VAL A 127 -7.08 -14.44 -17.92
C VAL A 127 -8.38 -15.12 -18.38
N ALA A 128 -8.66 -15.20 -19.68
CA ALA A 128 -9.85 -15.89 -20.22
C ALA A 128 -9.92 -17.37 -19.81
N ASP A 129 -8.77 -18.04 -19.58
CA ASP A 129 -8.72 -19.45 -19.18
C ASP A 129 -9.18 -19.66 -17.72
N LEU A 130 -9.43 -18.57 -16.99
CA LEU A 130 -9.99 -18.63 -15.62
C LEU A 130 -11.48 -18.93 -15.61
N LYS A 131 -12.18 -18.96 -16.75
CA LYS A 131 -13.57 -19.37 -16.82
C LYS A 131 -13.77 -20.76 -16.21
N GLY A 132 -14.69 -20.87 -15.25
CA GLY A 132 -14.96 -22.11 -14.50
C GLY A 132 -13.89 -22.52 -13.48
N LYS A 133 -12.78 -21.79 -13.35
CA LYS A 133 -11.71 -22.04 -12.36
C LYS A 133 -12.08 -21.50 -10.98
N ARG A 134 -11.40 -22.00 -9.95
CA ARG A 134 -11.58 -21.59 -8.56
C ARG A 134 -10.82 -20.28 -8.31
N VAL A 135 -11.53 -19.21 -8.01
CA VAL A 135 -10.99 -17.87 -7.80
C VAL A 135 -11.37 -17.37 -6.41
N ALA A 136 -10.40 -16.76 -5.73
CA ALA A 136 -10.61 -16.18 -4.41
C ALA A 136 -11.64 -15.06 -4.44
N SER A 137 -12.50 -15.00 -3.44
CA SER A 137 -13.57 -14.02 -3.30
C SER A 137 -13.75 -13.60 -1.84
N GLY A 138 -14.67 -12.67 -1.56
CA GLY A 138 -15.02 -12.24 -0.20
C GLY A 138 -14.07 -11.22 0.40
N PHE A 139 -12.88 -11.59 0.78
CA PHE A 139 -11.80 -10.71 1.29
C PHE A 139 -12.25 -9.71 2.37
N LYS A 140 -13.00 -10.16 3.41
CA LYS A 140 -13.54 -9.29 4.47
C LYS A 140 -12.48 -8.41 5.15
N GLY A 141 -11.25 -8.93 5.35
CA GLY A 141 -10.12 -8.21 5.94
C GLY A 141 -9.24 -7.47 4.92
N ALA A 142 -9.52 -7.58 3.61
CA ALA A 142 -8.79 -6.89 2.54
C ALA A 142 -9.72 -6.59 1.35
N PRO A 143 -10.79 -5.81 1.54
CA PRO A 143 -11.89 -5.68 0.58
C PRO A 143 -11.45 -5.13 -0.79
N LEU A 144 -10.33 -4.41 -0.88
CA LEU A 144 -9.77 -3.97 -2.15
C LEU A 144 -9.46 -5.14 -3.10
N PHE A 145 -9.16 -6.34 -2.56
CA PHE A 145 -8.85 -7.50 -3.38
C PHE A 145 -10.06 -8.06 -4.15
N VAL A 146 -11.27 -7.73 -3.74
CA VAL A 146 -12.46 -7.97 -4.56
C VAL A 146 -12.39 -7.11 -5.83
N TYR A 147 -12.03 -5.84 -5.69
CA TYR A 147 -11.99 -4.90 -6.81
C TYR A 147 -10.86 -5.21 -7.80
N ILE A 148 -9.65 -5.47 -7.30
CA ILE A 148 -8.54 -5.82 -8.20
C ILE A 148 -8.76 -7.16 -8.91
N THR A 149 -9.38 -8.14 -8.23
CA THR A 149 -9.72 -9.43 -8.85
C THR A 149 -10.84 -9.26 -9.88
N SER A 150 -11.88 -8.47 -9.56
CA SER A 150 -12.94 -8.15 -10.53
C SER A 150 -12.40 -7.42 -11.76
N GLY A 151 -11.50 -6.44 -11.55
CA GLY A 151 -10.81 -5.74 -12.62
C GLY A 151 -9.98 -6.69 -13.47
N ALA A 152 -9.21 -7.58 -12.83
CA ALA A 152 -8.41 -8.58 -13.52
C ALA A 152 -9.27 -9.51 -14.40
N LEU A 153 -10.37 -10.03 -13.89
CA LEU A 153 -11.32 -10.84 -14.65
C LEU A 153 -11.93 -10.05 -15.81
N ALA A 154 -12.30 -8.79 -15.55
CA ALA A 154 -12.94 -7.92 -16.55
C ALA A 154 -12.05 -7.60 -17.74
N THR A 155 -10.71 -7.69 -17.65
CA THR A 155 -9.81 -7.47 -18.78
C THR A 155 -10.12 -8.41 -19.95
N ASP A 156 -10.49 -9.65 -19.67
CA ASP A 156 -10.92 -10.65 -20.64
C ASP A 156 -12.45 -10.87 -20.64
N LYS A 157 -13.23 -9.86 -20.25
CA LYS A 157 -14.71 -9.87 -20.22
C LYS A 157 -15.31 -10.94 -19.29
N LEU A 158 -14.55 -11.42 -18.31
CA LEU A 158 -15.05 -12.30 -17.25
C LEU A 158 -15.48 -11.49 -16.03
N SER A 159 -16.28 -12.14 -15.21
CA SER A 159 -16.75 -11.65 -13.92
C SER A 159 -16.69 -12.76 -12.86
N TYR A 160 -17.07 -12.46 -11.64
CA TYR A 160 -17.26 -13.49 -10.60
C TYR A 160 -18.39 -14.48 -10.90
N ALA A 161 -19.28 -14.21 -11.87
CA ALA A 161 -20.29 -15.17 -12.32
C ALA A 161 -19.69 -16.29 -13.19
N ASP A 162 -18.56 -16.02 -13.82
CA ASP A 162 -17.89 -16.96 -14.74
C ASP A 162 -16.90 -17.89 -14.07
N VAL A 163 -16.69 -17.77 -12.74
CA VAL A 163 -15.70 -18.52 -11.97
C VAL A 163 -16.32 -19.18 -10.73
N LYS A 164 -15.65 -20.21 -10.20
CA LYS A 164 -16.01 -20.83 -8.92
C LYS A 164 -15.46 -19.98 -7.78
N LYS A 165 -16.32 -19.28 -7.06
CA LYS A 165 -15.93 -18.38 -5.96
C LYS A 165 -15.49 -19.16 -4.73
N VAL A 166 -14.29 -18.89 -4.21
CA VAL A 166 -13.77 -19.49 -2.98
C VAL A 166 -13.53 -18.38 -1.95
N PRO A 167 -14.38 -18.22 -0.93
CA PRO A 167 -14.27 -17.15 0.04
C PRO A 167 -12.94 -17.16 0.78
N GLN A 168 -12.31 -15.99 0.91
CA GLN A 168 -11.08 -15.77 1.65
C GLN A 168 -11.28 -14.63 2.67
N VAL A 169 -10.66 -14.73 3.83
CA VAL A 169 -10.73 -13.68 4.84
C VAL A 169 -9.77 -12.52 4.50
N GLY A 170 -8.58 -12.83 4.02
CA GLY A 170 -7.56 -11.82 3.74
C GLY A 170 -6.43 -12.34 2.84
N LEU A 171 -5.41 -11.51 2.68
CA LEU A 171 -4.31 -11.76 1.73
C LEU A 171 -3.50 -13.01 2.02
N VAL A 172 -3.11 -13.21 3.27
CA VAL A 172 -2.27 -14.36 3.65
C VAL A 172 -3.02 -15.66 3.41
N GLN A 173 -4.32 -15.70 3.76
CA GLN A 173 -5.18 -16.85 3.52
C GLN A 173 -5.36 -17.13 2.02
N HIS A 174 -5.52 -16.09 1.20
CA HIS A 174 -5.58 -16.18 -0.25
C HIS A 174 -4.33 -16.84 -0.84
N TRP A 175 -3.14 -16.37 -0.47
CA TRP A 175 -1.88 -16.96 -0.96
C TRP A 175 -1.66 -18.40 -0.47
N ARG A 176 -2.03 -18.68 0.79
CA ARG A 176 -1.99 -20.04 1.33
C ARG A 176 -2.98 -20.97 0.64
N ALA A 177 -4.18 -20.48 0.32
CA ALA A 177 -5.18 -21.24 -0.43
C ALA A 177 -4.69 -21.61 -1.84
N PHE A 178 -3.93 -20.71 -2.49
CA PHE A 178 -3.30 -20.99 -3.78
C PHE A 178 -2.18 -22.05 -3.64
N ILE A 179 -1.29 -21.90 -2.67
CA ILE A 179 -0.22 -22.86 -2.40
C ILE A 179 -0.78 -24.26 -2.10
N SER A 180 -1.89 -24.36 -1.38
CA SER A 180 -2.55 -25.63 -1.04
C SER A 180 -3.49 -26.16 -2.13
N GLY A 181 -3.53 -25.53 -3.31
CA GLY A 181 -4.34 -25.97 -4.44
C GLY A 181 -5.86 -25.78 -4.24
N LYS A 182 -6.30 -24.98 -3.26
CA LYS A 182 -7.74 -24.68 -3.04
C LYS A 182 -8.30 -23.69 -4.06
N ILE A 183 -7.46 -22.84 -4.63
CA ILE A 183 -7.78 -21.90 -5.72
C ILE A 183 -6.76 -22.05 -6.85
N ASP A 184 -7.14 -21.67 -8.04
CA ASP A 184 -6.36 -21.86 -9.27
C ASP A 184 -5.55 -20.61 -9.66
N MET A 185 -5.85 -19.46 -9.04
CA MET A 185 -5.21 -18.19 -9.32
C MET A 185 -5.06 -17.35 -8.04
N ALA A 186 -3.91 -16.70 -7.90
CA ALA A 186 -3.68 -15.70 -6.88
C ALA A 186 -3.28 -14.36 -7.52
N ILE A 187 -3.65 -13.23 -6.90
CA ILE A 187 -3.08 -11.91 -7.24
C ILE A 187 -1.85 -11.68 -6.36
N ALA A 188 -0.71 -11.41 -6.98
CA ALA A 188 0.52 -11.16 -6.23
C ALA A 188 1.44 -10.15 -6.93
N ALA A 189 2.29 -9.50 -6.13
CA ALA A 189 3.28 -8.56 -6.64
C ALA A 189 4.49 -9.29 -7.21
N ALA A 190 5.03 -8.78 -8.32
CA ALA A 190 6.28 -9.26 -8.88
C ALA A 190 7.40 -9.20 -7.83
N GLY A 191 8.15 -10.29 -7.70
CA GLY A 191 9.29 -10.38 -6.77
C GLY A 191 8.94 -10.52 -5.29
N SER A 192 7.65 -10.58 -4.91
CA SER A 192 7.25 -10.71 -3.51
C SER A 192 7.70 -12.05 -2.91
N GLY A 193 7.93 -12.05 -1.58
CA GLY A 193 8.27 -13.25 -0.83
C GLY A 193 7.23 -14.36 -0.95
N PHE A 194 5.96 -14.02 -1.13
CA PHE A 194 4.90 -15.02 -1.34
C PHE A 194 5.00 -15.70 -2.70
N VAL A 195 5.36 -14.99 -3.77
CA VAL A 195 5.61 -15.63 -5.08
C VAL A 195 6.81 -16.58 -5.03
N LYS A 196 7.85 -16.22 -4.26
CA LYS A 196 8.98 -17.15 -4.01
C LYS A 196 8.54 -18.42 -3.27
N GLN A 197 7.64 -18.27 -2.27
CA GLN A 197 7.07 -19.42 -1.56
C GLN A 197 6.19 -20.29 -2.47
N MET A 198 5.36 -19.68 -3.33
CA MET A 198 4.57 -20.37 -4.34
C MET A 198 5.46 -21.16 -5.28
N GLN A 199 6.53 -20.52 -5.79
CA GLN A 199 7.51 -21.17 -6.67
C GLN A 199 8.16 -22.39 -6.02
N ALA A 200 8.48 -22.32 -4.73
CA ALA A 200 9.15 -23.41 -4.02
C ALA A 200 8.21 -24.57 -3.63
N LYS A 201 6.91 -24.29 -3.45
CA LYS A 201 5.95 -25.28 -2.91
C LYS A 201 5.01 -25.88 -3.94
N ILE A 202 4.85 -25.25 -5.11
CA ILE A 202 3.98 -25.76 -6.17
C ILE A 202 4.82 -26.51 -7.18
N ASP A 203 4.44 -27.76 -7.44
CA ASP A 203 5.15 -28.61 -8.41
C ASP A 203 5.18 -27.97 -9.80
N GLY A 204 6.36 -27.90 -10.40
CA GLY A 204 6.62 -27.20 -11.65
C GLY A 204 6.67 -25.69 -11.52
N GLY A 205 6.44 -25.13 -10.33
CA GLY A 205 6.50 -23.68 -10.08
C GLY A 205 5.32 -22.88 -10.59
N VAL A 206 5.49 -21.56 -10.60
CA VAL A 206 4.43 -20.59 -10.93
C VAL A 206 4.85 -19.63 -12.02
N LYS A 207 3.86 -19.05 -12.69
CA LYS A 207 4.05 -17.94 -13.63
C LYS A 207 3.03 -16.84 -13.41
N HIS A 208 3.42 -15.62 -13.72
CA HIS A 208 2.53 -14.47 -13.85
C HIS A 208 1.81 -14.52 -15.19
N LEU A 209 0.50 -14.27 -15.19
CA LEU A 209 -0.27 -14.06 -16.43
C LEU A 209 -0.11 -12.62 -16.90
N SER A 210 0.06 -12.44 -18.21
CA SER A 210 -0.01 -11.13 -18.83
C SER A 210 -1.46 -10.69 -18.97
N PHE A 211 -1.73 -9.43 -18.64
CA PHE A 211 -3.00 -8.80 -19.02
C PHE A 211 -3.00 -8.49 -20.53
N ASP A 212 -4.19 -8.43 -21.10
CA ASP A 212 -4.44 -7.79 -22.39
C ASP A 212 -4.08 -6.30 -22.26
N ASP A 213 -3.18 -5.79 -23.11
CA ASP A 213 -2.67 -4.42 -23.07
C ASP A 213 -3.50 -3.42 -23.89
N SER A 214 -4.62 -3.87 -24.43
CA SER A 214 -5.53 -2.99 -25.17
C SER A 214 -6.11 -1.87 -24.29
N PRO A 215 -6.38 -0.69 -24.87
CA PRO A 215 -7.08 0.39 -24.16
C PRO A 215 -8.45 -0.06 -23.62
N GLU A 216 -9.14 -0.93 -24.33
CA GLU A 216 -10.44 -1.49 -23.92
C GLU A 216 -10.32 -2.37 -22.67
N ALA A 217 -9.26 -3.18 -22.56
CA ALA A 217 -8.99 -3.98 -21.37
C ALA A 217 -8.68 -3.09 -20.17
N LEU A 218 -7.90 -2.02 -20.38
CA LEU A 218 -7.64 -1.03 -19.34
C LEU A 218 -8.92 -0.30 -18.91
N ALA A 219 -9.77 0.09 -19.86
CA ALA A 219 -11.04 0.72 -19.53
C ALA A 219 -11.96 -0.22 -18.72
N ARG A 220 -11.95 -1.54 -18.99
CA ARG A 220 -12.67 -2.54 -18.19
C ARG A 220 -12.05 -2.69 -16.79
N MET A 221 -10.72 -2.70 -16.68
CA MET A 221 -10.01 -2.70 -15.39
C MET A 221 -10.40 -1.46 -14.56
N HIS A 222 -10.44 -0.26 -15.15
CA HIS A 222 -10.71 1.01 -14.46
C HIS A 222 -12.12 1.09 -13.88
N LYS A 223 -13.10 0.35 -14.38
CA LYS A 223 -14.43 0.26 -13.76
C LYS A 223 -14.37 -0.31 -12.33
N TRP A 224 -13.36 -1.13 -12.06
CA TRP A 224 -13.15 -1.78 -10.77
C TRP A 224 -11.96 -1.20 -10.01
N TYR A 225 -10.87 -0.90 -10.72
CA TYR A 225 -9.59 -0.50 -10.18
C TYR A 225 -9.08 0.77 -10.87
N PRO A 226 -9.71 1.93 -10.61
CA PRO A 226 -9.37 3.20 -11.27
C PRO A 226 -7.96 3.69 -10.92
N LYS A 227 -7.40 4.55 -11.78
CA LYS A 227 -6.05 5.14 -11.63
C LYS A 227 -4.91 4.13 -11.68
N SER A 228 -5.15 2.94 -12.19
CA SER A 228 -4.11 1.98 -12.52
C SER A 228 -3.64 2.16 -13.97
N GLU A 229 -2.49 1.58 -14.29
CA GLU A 229 -1.90 1.61 -15.62
C GLU A 229 -1.29 0.27 -15.99
N TRP A 230 -1.01 0.05 -17.29
CA TRP A 230 -0.23 -1.10 -17.73
C TRP A 230 1.27 -0.81 -17.65
N VAL A 231 2.03 -1.79 -17.16
CA VAL A 231 3.50 -1.77 -17.18
C VAL A 231 4.02 -3.13 -17.60
N VAL A 232 4.89 -3.16 -18.59
CA VAL A 232 5.58 -4.38 -19.00
C VAL A 232 6.73 -4.68 -18.05
N VAL A 233 6.62 -5.79 -17.33
CA VAL A 233 7.67 -6.30 -16.45
C VAL A 233 8.47 -7.35 -17.21
N LYS A 234 9.78 -7.11 -17.41
CA LYS A 234 10.69 -8.05 -18.08
C LYS A 234 11.29 -9.02 -17.07
N PRO A 235 11.63 -10.25 -17.48
CA PRO A 235 12.36 -11.19 -16.63
C PRO A 235 13.64 -10.57 -16.06
N LYS A 236 13.83 -10.72 -14.76
CA LYS A 236 15.01 -10.22 -14.04
C LYS A 236 15.27 -11.10 -12.81
N LYS A 237 16.53 -11.25 -12.41
CA LYS A 237 16.88 -11.91 -11.15
C LYS A 237 16.07 -11.30 -10.00
N GLY A 238 15.39 -12.16 -9.23
CA GLY A 238 14.53 -11.75 -8.12
C GLY A 238 13.04 -11.58 -8.49
N LEU A 239 12.67 -11.49 -9.77
CA LEU A 239 11.27 -11.43 -10.23
C LEU A 239 10.76 -12.85 -10.56
N THR A 240 10.63 -13.66 -9.52
CA THR A 240 10.13 -15.03 -9.62
C THR A 240 8.78 -15.09 -10.34
N GLY A 241 8.62 -16.03 -11.27
CA GLY A 241 7.38 -16.24 -12.02
C GLY A 241 7.19 -15.32 -13.24
N VAL A 242 8.04 -14.32 -13.44
CA VAL A 242 8.08 -13.52 -14.67
C VAL A 242 9.00 -14.23 -15.67
N LEU A 243 8.43 -15.08 -16.51
CA LEU A 243 9.19 -15.95 -17.43
C LEU A 243 9.46 -15.31 -18.80
N LYS A 244 8.67 -14.30 -19.18
CA LYS A 244 8.78 -13.50 -20.40
C LYS A 244 8.30 -12.09 -20.12
N PRO A 245 8.49 -11.11 -21.03
CA PRO A 245 7.87 -9.80 -20.89
C PRO A 245 6.36 -9.98 -20.65
N THR A 246 5.88 -9.46 -19.53
CA THR A 246 4.53 -9.71 -19.01
C THR A 246 3.90 -8.38 -18.66
N ASN A 247 2.67 -8.16 -19.08
CA ASN A 247 1.93 -6.95 -18.79
C ASN A 247 1.25 -7.05 -17.43
N PHE A 248 1.62 -6.15 -16.52
CA PHE A 248 1.10 -6.05 -15.15
C PHE A 248 0.20 -4.85 -15.02
N VAL A 249 -0.72 -4.88 -14.07
CA VAL A 249 -1.34 -3.67 -13.55
C VAL A 249 -0.41 -3.03 -12.54
N ALA A 250 -0.19 -1.74 -12.72
CA ALA A 250 0.63 -0.92 -11.84
C ALA A 250 -0.19 0.19 -11.21
N TYR A 251 0.20 0.61 -10.02
CA TYR A 251 -0.37 1.72 -9.27
C TYR A 251 0.64 2.28 -8.29
N ASP A 252 0.49 3.56 -7.97
CA ASP A 252 1.36 4.21 -7.02
C ASP A 252 0.87 4.02 -5.57
N PHE A 253 1.81 3.88 -4.64
CA PHE A 253 1.55 4.09 -3.22
C PHE A 253 1.71 5.57 -2.88
N LEU A 254 0.80 6.06 -2.05
CA LEU A 254 0.70 7.46 -1.64
C LEU A 254 0.85 7.55 -0.12
N LEU A 255 1.59 8.57 0.34
CA LEU A 255 1.55 9.06 1.72
C LEU A 255 0.67 10.30 1.76
N TRP A 256 -0.27 10.35 2.68
CA TRP A 256 -1.25 11.41 2.82
C TRP A 256 -1.53 11.72 4.29
N THR A 257 -2.07 12.91 4.52
CA THR A 257 -2.46 13.45 5.81
C THR A 257 -3.84 14.08 5.73
N HIS A 258 -4.23 14.93 6.67
CA HIS A 258 -5.49 15.68 6.68
C HIS A 258 -5.23 17.19 6.60
N LYS A 259 -6.24 17.95 6.20
CA LYS A 259 -6.16 19.42 6.00
C LYS A 259 -5.76 20.22 7.26
N GLY A 260 -5.98 19.66 8.45
CA GLY A 260 -5.60 20.28 9.74
C GLY A 260 -4.17 19.96 10.20
N MET A 261 -3.39 19.21 9.41
CA MET A 261 -1.97 18.99 9.71
C MET A 261 -1.20 20.31 9.55
N SER A 262 -0.30 20.64 10.51
CA SER A 262 0.52 21.84 10.39
C SER A 262 1.48 21.76 9.20
N ASP A 263 1.70 22.88 8.54
CA ASP A 263 2.60 22.97 7.38
C ASP A 263 4.03 22.57 7.73
N ASP A 264 4.51 22.91 8.94
CA ASP A 264 5.84 22.54 9.42
C ASP A 264 6.02 21.01 9.50
N VAL A 265 5.05 20.32 10.10
CA VAL A 265 5.10 18.84 10.19
C VAL A 265 4.95 18.20 8.80
N ALA A 266 4.02 18.66 7.99
CA ALA A 266 3.82 18.18 6.63
C ALA A 266 5.09 18.35 5.78
N TYR A 267 5.73 19.52 5.85
CA TYR A 267 7.00 19.82 5.18
C TYR A 267 8.14 18.92 5.65
N LYS A 268 8.32 18.77 6.97
CA LYS A 268 9.37 17.90 7.53
C LYS A 268 9.23 16.46 7.08
N VAL A 269 8.01 15.93 7.09
CA VAL A 269 7.73 14.56 6.64
C VAL A 269 7.98 14.44 5.13
N ALA A 270 7.46 15.35 4.31
CA ALA A 270 7.67 15.33 2.86
C ALA A 270 9.16 15.46 2.51
N LYS A 271 9.91 16.31 3.22
CA LYS A 271 11.36 16.47 3.05
C LYS A 271 12.12 15.18 3.35
N VAL A 272 11.78 14.45 4.41
CA VAL A 272 12.38 13.14 4.71
C VAL A 272 12.11 12.16 3.58
N MET A 273 10.87 12.07 3.11
CA MET A 273 10.49 11.17 2.02
C MET A 273 11.29 11.44 0.74
N HIS A 274 11.54 12.72 0.44
CA HIS A 274 12.31 13.12 -0.74
C HIS A 274 13.83 12.92 -0.56
N THR A 275 14.40 13.36 0.56
CA THR A 275 15.86 13.35 0.77
C THR A 275 16.43 11.98 1.16
N LYS A 276 15.57 11.09 1.73
CA LYS A 276 15.97 9.75 2.17
C LYS A 276 15.44 8.63 1.26
N GLU A 277 15.05 8.95 0.05
CA GLU A 277 14.48 7.99 -0.91
C GLU A 277 15.34 6.72 -1.08
N LYS A 278 16.68 6.85 -1.09
CA LYS A 278 17.60 5.70 -1.20
C LYS A 278 17.55 4.77 0.01
N GLN A 279 17.23 5.28 1.20
CA GLN A 279 17.08 4.47 2.43
C GLN A 279 15.69 3.84 2.55
N LEU A 280 14.71 4.38 1.81
CA LEU A 280 13.33 3.92 1.79
C LEU A 280 13.10 2.81 0.76
N LYS A 281 14.02 2.62 -0.17
CA LYS A 281 14.04 1.54 -1.18
C LYS A 281 14.76 0.31 -0.67
#